data_54e36935ad614961829873588710e116
#
_entry.id   54e36935ad614961829873588710e116
#
_cell.length_a   1.000
_cell.length_b   1.000
_cell.length_c   1.000
_cell.angle_alpha   90.00
_cell.angle_beta   90.00
_cell.angle_gamma   90.00
#
_symmetry.space_group_name_H-M   'P 1'
#
loop_
_entity.id
_entity.type
_entity.pdbx_description
1 polymer ?
#
loop_
_entity_poly.entity_id
_entity_poly.type
_entity_poly.pdbx_seq_one_letter_code
_entity_poly.pdbx_strand_id
1 'polypeptide(L)'
;MQTVGQQARQASRVLASASTQTKNNALSAIYTALQDSEAAILAANQMDMTKGRNNHLDSALLDRLELTPTRFKDMLHGLKDVMNLVDPIGEITDLAYRPSGIQLGKMRVPLGVVGMIYESRPNVTLEAASLALKSGNAIILRGGSEALESNKAIAEAIQHGLKASGLPETSVQVVNTADRAAVGHLITMSEYVDVIVPRGGKSLIERISNEARIPVIKHLDGNCHVFVEAQADLQKALPIALNAKTHRYGVCNAMESLLVDEKVAEEFLPRIAELYAEKQVELRGCRETQRILGSMVNPASEEDWYTEYLGPILAVKVVSGIDEAIEHINKYGSHHTDAIITENFSLARQFLARVDSSSVMINASTRFADGFEYGLGAEIGISTDKIHARGPVGLEGLTSQKWVVFGDGQIRQ
;
A
#
# COMPACT_ATOMS: atom_id res chain seq x y z
N MET A 1 -19.33 18.09 -5.53
CA MET A 1 -19.00 16.90 -4.70
C MET A 1 -20.26 16.12 -4.25
N GLN A 2 -21.34 16.73 -3.77
CA GLN A 2 -22.55 15.98 -3.37
C GLN A 2 -23.13 15.10 -4.49
N THR A 3 -23.31 15.64 -5.70
CA THR A 3 -23.78 14.85 -6.85
C THR A 3 -22.89 13.66 -7.16
N VAL A 4 -21.56 13.85 -7.11
CA VAL A 4 -20.57 12.79 -7.29
C VAL A 4 -20.75 11.69 -6.24
N GLY A 5 -20.92 12.08 -4.96
CA GLY A 5 -21.17 11.13 -3.88
C GLY A 5 -22.48 10.35 -4.04
N GLN A 6 -23.59 11.04 -4.36
CA GLN A 6 -24.88 10.40 -4.61
C GLN A 6 -24.82 9.38 -5.75
N GLN A 7 -24.19 9.75 -6.86
CA GLN A 7 -24.01 8.87 -8.02
C GLN A 7 -23.14 7.66 -7.68
N ALA A 8 -22.03 7.85 -6.96
CA ALA A 8 -21.18 6.74 -6.51
C ALA A 8 -21.95 5.79 -5.57
N ARG A 9 -22.75 6.33 -4.64
CA ARG A 9 -23.59 5.53 -3.73
C ARG A 9 -24.65 4.72 -4.49
N GLN A 10 -25.26 5.27 -5.54
CA GLN A 10 -26.18 4.53 -6.40
C GLN A 10 -25.46 3.42 -7.19
N ALA A 11 -24.31 3.74 -7.79
CA ALA A 11 -23.49 2.77 -8.52
C ALA A 11 -22.99 1.63 -7.63
N SER A 12 -22.58 1.91 -6.38
CA SER A 12 -22.10 0.89 -5.45
C SER A 12 -23.17 -0.19 -5.15
N ARG A 13 -24.45 0.18 -5.13
CA ARG A 13 -25.55 -0.80 -4.94
C ARG A 13 -25.69 -1.75 -6.11
N VAL A 14 -25.46 -1.28 -7.33
CA VAL A 14 -25.45 -2.11 -8.54
C VAL A 14 -24.24 -3.05 -8.53
N LEU A 15 -23.06 -2.53 -8.23
CA LEU A 15 -21.81 -3.29 -8.17
C LEU A 15 -21.84 -4.38 -7.10
N ALA A 16 -22.44 -4.10 -5.93
CA ALA A 16 -22.54 -5.05 -4.81
C ALA A 16 -23.32 -6.34 -5.17
N SER A 17 -24.18 -6.28 -6.18
CA SER A 17 -24.95 -7.42 -6.68
C SER A 17 -24.45 -7.96 -8.04
N ALA A 18 -23.44 -7.34 -8.62
CA ALA A 18 -22.89 -7.76 -9.90
C ALA A 18 -22.16 -9.12 -9.78
N SER A 19 -22.42 -10.02 -10.71
CA SER A 19 -21.73 -11.30 -10.77
C SER A 19 -20.24 -11.12 -11.11
N THR A 20 -19.41 -12.10 -10.72
CA THR A 20 -18.00 -12.17 -11.12
C THR A 20 -17.84 -12.02 -12.63
N GLN A 21 -18.70 -12.68 -13.41
CA GLN A 21 -18.68 -12.59 -14.88
C GLN A 21 -18.96 -11.15 -15.37
N THR A 22 -19.94 -10.46 -14.77
CA THR A 22 -20.26 -9.07 -15.11
C THR A 22 -19.08 -8.14 -14.83
N LYS A 23 -18.45 -8.30 -13.67
CA LYS A 23 -17.26 -7.52 -13.29
C LYS A 23 -16.08 -7.80 -14.24
N ASN A 24 -15.81 -9.06 -14.55
CA ASN A 24 -14.75 -9.43 -15.48
C ASN A 24 -15.00 -8.93 -16.90
N ASN A 25 -16.25 -8.98 -17.39
CA ASN A 25 -16.63 -8.41 -18.68
C ASN A 25 -16.38 -6.88 -18.72
N ALA A 26 -16.69 -6.18 -17.62
CA ALA A 26 -16.42 -4.76 -17.51
C ALA A 26 -14.92 -4.45 -17.55
N LEU A 27 -14.11 -5.17 -16.78
CA LEU A 27 -12.65 -5.01 -16.80
C LEU A 27 -12.05 -5.32 -18.19
N SER A 28 -12.59 -6.34 -18.90
CA SER A 28 -12.19 -6.65 -20.27
C SER A 28 -12.56 -5.53 -21.25
N ALA A 29 -13.77 -4.97 -21.14
CA ALA A 29 -14.19 -3.84 -21.97
C ALA A 29 -13.34 -2.58 -21.67
N ILE A 30 -13.00 -2.32 -20.40
CA ILE A 30 -12.08 -1.26 -20.01
C ILE A 30 -10.69 -1.49 -20.62
N TYR A 31 -10.17 -2.72 -20.60
CA TYR A 31 -8.90 -3.06 -21.22
C TYR A 31 -8.88 -2.69 -22.71
N THR A 32 -9.92 -3.08 -23.46
CA THR A 32 -10.04 -2.75 -24.87
C THR A 32 -10.13 -1.24 -25.11
N ALA A 33 -10.97 -0.54 -24.32
CA ALA A 33 -11.12 0.91 -24.45
C ALA A 33 -9.81 1.68 -24.16
N LEU A 34 -9.01 1.21 -23.20
CA LEU A 34 -7.69 1.77 -22.91
C LEU A 34 -6.72 1.54 -24.07
N GLN A 35 -6.69 0.33 -24.65
CA GLN A 35 -5.86 0.05 -25.82
C GLN A 35 -6.22 0.97 -27.00
N ASP A 36 -7.51 1.13 -27.28
CA ASP A 36 -7.99 2.00 -28.36
C ASP A 36 -7.67 3.49 -28.09
N SER A 37 -7.52 3.87 -26.83
CA SER A 37 -7.23 5.23 -26.39
C SER A 37 -5.74 5.50 -26.08
N GLU A 38 -4.82 4.54 -26.32
CA GLU A 38 -3.39 4.66 -25.97
C GLU A 38 -2.78 5.97 -26.43
N ALA A 39 -2.94 6.32 -27.71
CA ALA A 39 -2.37 7.54 -28.28
C ALA A 39 -2.90 8.82 -27.59
N ALA A 40 -4.19 8.86 -27.28
CA ALA A 40 -4.82 10.01 -26.61
C ALA A 40 -4.33 10.13 -25.14
N ILE A 41 -4.22 9.01 -24.42
CA ILE A 41 -3.73 8.98 -23.04
C ILE A 41 -2.27 9.42 -22.97
N LEU A 42 -1.41 8.92 -23.86
CA LEU A 42 0.01 9.32 -23.91
C LEU A 42 0.15 10.80 -24.31
N ALA A 43 -0.68 11.32 -25.22
CA ALA A 43 -0.69 12.75 -25.57
C ALA A 43 -1.13 13.61 -24.35
N ALA A 44 -2.15 13.21 -23.63
CA ALA A 44 -2.59 13.89 -22.39
C ALA A 44 -1.47 13.89 -21.33
N ASN A 45 -0.74 12.78 -21.20
CA ASN A 45 0.41 12.71 -20.28
C ASN A 45 1.55 13.67 -20.70
N GLN A 46 1.84 13.81 -21.99
CA GLN A 46 2.82 14.80 -22.45
C GLN A 46 2.41 16.24 -22.13
N MET A 47 1.12 16.56 -22.13
CA MET A 47 0.64 17.86 -21.66
C MET A 47 0.93 18.08 -20.19
N ASP A 48 0.65 17.08 -19.34
CA ASP A 48 0.96 17.14 -17.91
C ASP A 48 2.47 17.21 -17.65
N MET A 49 3.28 16.43 -18.36
CA MET A 49 4.75 16.47 -18.28
C MET A 49 5.30 17.85 -18.64
N THR A 50 4.76 18.48 -19.69
CA THR A 50 5.17 19.83 -20.12
C THR A 50 4.82 20.86 -19.05
N LYS A 51 3.59 20.81 -18.51
CA LYS A 51 3.16 21.66 -17.40
C LYS A 51 4.03 21.44 -16.15
N GLY A 52 4.34 20.18 -15.82
CA GLY A 52 5.16 19.82 -14.68
C GLY A 52 6.58 20.39 -14.77
N ARG A 53 7.22 20.29 -15.93
CA ARG A 53 8.55 20.89 -16.18
C ARG A 53 8.52 22.42 -16.08
N ASN A 54 7.50 23.05 -16.66
CA ASN A 54 7.33 24.51 -16.59
C ASN A 54 7.09 25.01 -15.15
N ASN A 55 6.44 24.21 -14.33
CA ASN A 55 6.19 24.50 -12.92
C ASN A 55 7.34 24.03 -12.00
N HIS A 56 8.47 23.61 -12.55
CA HIS A 56 9.67 23.18 -11.81
C HIS A 56 9.41 22.05 -10.81
N LEU A 57 8.54 21.09 -11.17
CA LEU A 57 8.40 19.87 -10.38
C LEU A 57 9.76 19.17 -10.26
N ASP A 58 10.05 18.64 -9.08
CA ASP A 58 11.27 17.87 -8.87
C ASP A 58 11.33 16.60 -9.74
N SER A 59 12.55 16.08 -9.92
CA SER A 59 12.80 14.95 -10.81
C SER A 59 12.07 13.67 -10.39
N ALA A 60 11.86 13.45 -9.09
CA ALA A 60 11.16 12.28 -8.58
C ALA A 60 9.66 12.36 -8.85
N LEU A 61 9.06 13.54 -8.75
CA LEU A 61 7.67 13.77 -9.11
C LEU A 61 7.45 13.66 -10.62
N LEU A 62 8.37 14.18 -11.43
CA LEU A 62 8.34 14.04 -12.89
C LEU A 62 8.47 12.57 -13.33
N ASP A 63 9.38 11.79 -12.72
CA ASP A 63 9.50 10.37 -13.01
C ASP A 63 8.21 9.60 -12.67
N ARG A 64 7.57 9.93 -11.56
CA ARG A 64 6.27 9.33 -11.16
C ARG A 64 5.12 9.71 -12.09
N LEU A 65 5.14 10.93 -12.62
CA LEU A 65 4.12 11.48 -13.51
C LEU A 65 4.19 10.87 -14.92
N GLU A 66 5.40 10.55 -15.36
CA GLU A 66 5.65 10.13 -16.74
C GLU A 66 5.03 8.76 -17.04
N LEU A 67 4.16 8.72 -18.06
CA LEU A 67 3.58 7.49 -18.60
C LEU A 67 4.18 7.22 -19.98
N THR A 68 5.28 6.44 -20.01
CA THR A 68 5.88 5.97 -21.27
C THR A 68 5.03 4.86 -21.89
N PRO A 69 5.21 4.54 -23.22
CA PRO A 69 4.56 3.37 -23.82
C PRO A 69 4.82 2.06 -23.07
N THR A 70 6.00 1.89 -22.47
CA THR A 70 6.31 0.73 -21.65
C THR A 70 5.49 0.73 -20.35
N ARG A 71 5.48 1.85 -19.61
CA ARG A 71 4.69 2.00 -18.38
C ARG A 71 3.18 1.89 -18.65
N PHE A 72 2.71 2.31 -19.82
CA PHE A 72 1.33 2.10 -20.23
C PHE A 72 1.01 0.61 -20.43
N LYS A 73 1.90 -0.15 -21.08
CA LYS A 73 1.76 -1.61 -21.20
C LYS A 73 1.79 -2.31 -19.84
N ASP A 74 2.65 -1.88 -18.95
CA ASP A 74 2.72 -2.42 -17.57
C ASP A 74 1.42 -2.15 -16.82
N MET A 75 0.83 -0.96 -16.98
CA MET A 75 -0.47 -0.61 -16.43
C MET A 75 -1.60 -1.51 -16.96
N LEU A 76 -1.60 -1.82 -18.26
CA LEU A 76 -2.55 -2.77 -18.86
C LEU A 76 -2.30 -4.22 -18.38
N HIS A 77 -1.04 -4.57 -18.12
CA HIS A 77 -0.72 -5.88 -17.57
C HIS A 77 -1.29 -6.03 -16.16
N GLY A 78 -1.11 -5.01 -15.29
CA GLY A 78 -1.72 -4.98 -13.97
C GLY A 78 -3.25 -5.12 -13.99
N LEU A 79 -3.93 -4.53 -14.99
CA LEU A 79 -5.37 -4.75 -15.17
C LEU A 79 -5.71 -6.23 -15.45
N LYS A 80 -4.91 -6.91 -16.28
CA LYS A 80 -5.09 -8.35 -16.53
C LYS A 80 -4.86 -9.17 -15.26
N ASP A 81 -3.89 -8.82 -14.46
CA ASP A 81 -3.64 -9.51 -13.19
C ASP A 81 -4.86 -9.39 -12.27
N VAL A 82 -5.45 -8.20 -12.14
CA VAL A 82 -6.69 -7.99 -11.38
C VAL A 82 -7.87 -8.79 -11.94
N MET A 83 -8.00 -8.90 -13.28
CA MET A 83 -9.06 -9.74 -13.89
C MET A 83 -8.93 -11.21 -13.47
N ASN A 84 -7.72 -11.71 -13.33
CA ASN A 84 -7.43 -13.10 -12.98
C ASN A 84 -7.57 -13.41 -11.48
N LEU A 85 -7.65 -12.40 -10.61
CA LEU A 85 -7.85 -12.60 -9.18
C LEU A 85 -9.20 -13.27 -8.90
N VAL A 86 -9.22 -14.09 -7.87
CA VAL A 86 -10.47 -14.69 -7.36
C VAL A 86 -11.35 -13.58 -6.79
N ASP A 87 -12.62 -13.56 -7.20
CA ASP A 87 -13.60 -12.62 -6.68
C ASP A 87 -14.03 -13.04 -5.26
N PRO A 88 -13.78 -12.24 -4.24
CA PRO A 88 -14.11 -12.62 -2.87
C PRO A 88 -15.58 -12.39 -2.51
N ILE A 89 -16.34 -11.65 -3.33
CA ILE A 89 -17.71 -11.25 -2.98
C ILE A 89 -18.67 -12.42 -3.05
N GLY A 90 -19.45 -12.59 -1.98
CA GLY A 90 -20.44 -13.66 -1.85
C GLY A 90 -19.89 -14.93 -1.19
N GLU A 91 -18.57 -15.02 -0.93
CA GLU A 91 -18.02 -16.14 -0.16
C GLU A 91 -18.65 -16.19 1.22
N ILE A 92 -19.11 -17.40 1.64
CA ILE A 92 -19.65 -17.63 2.99
C ILE A 92 -18.70 -18.54 3.76
N THR A 93 -18.19 -18.03 4.88
CA THR A 93 -17.29 -18.75 5.78
C THR A 93 -17.99 -19.08 7.10
N ASP A 94 -17.43 -20.04 7.86
CA ASP A 94 -17.86 -20.42 9.21
C ASP A 94 -19.33 -20.84 9.30
N LEU A 95 -19.94 -21.33 8.20
CA LEU A 95 -21.34 -21.74 8.18
C LEU A 95 -21.54 -23.00 9.04
N ALA A 96 -22.24 -22.85 10.14
CA ALA A 96 -22.49 -23.95 11.09
C ALA A 96 -23.86 -23.85 11.76
N TYR A 97 -24.44 -25.01 12.13
CA TYR A 97 -25.65 -25.07 12.97
C TYR A 97 -25.37 -24.53 14.36
N ARG A 98 -26.37 -23.83 14.89
CA ARG A 98 -26.37 -23.33 16.27
C ARG A 98 -27.39 -24.18 17.10
N PRO A 99 -27.28 -24.19 18.44
CA PRO A 99 -28.22 -24.91 19.29
C PRO A 99 -29.70 -24.60 19.06
N SER A 100 -30.02 -23.40 18.57
CA SER A 100 -31.36 -22.96 18.19
C SER A 100 -31.87 -23.57 16.87
N GLY A 101 -31.04 -24.33 16.14
CA GLY A 101 -31.39 -24.94 14.86
C GLY A 101 -31.16 -24.06 13.63
N ILE A 102 -30.78 -22.80 13.80
CA ILE A 102 -30.39 -21.93 12.66
C ILE A 102 -28.98 -22.31 12.18
N GLN A 103 -28.70 -22.07 10.88
CA GLN A 103 -27.32 -22.01 10.39
C GLN A 103 -26.84 -20.54 10.38
N LEU A 104 -25.66 -20.29 10.89
CA LEU A 104 -25.04 -18.98 10.97
C LEU A 104 -23.68 -19.02 10.26
N GLY A 105 -23.43 -18.04 9.37
CA GLY A 105 -22.17 -17.86 8.68
C GLY A 105 -21.83 -16.39 8.47
N LYS A 106 -20.66 -16.12 7.89
CA LYS A 106 -20.22 -14.78 7.50
C LYS A 106 -20.10 -14.71 5.99
N MET A 107 -20.77 -13.76 5.36
CA MET A 107 -20.70 -13.53 3.91
C MET A 107 -19.88 -12.28 3.61
N ARG A 108 -18.93 -12.40 2.70
CA ARG A 108 -18.09 -11.29 2.24
C ARG A 108 -18.86 -10.36 1.33
N VAL A 109 -18.78 -9.06 1.60
CA VAL A 109 -19.49 -7.99 0.89
C VAL A 109 -18.55 -6.80 0.62
N PRO A 110 -18.82 -5.98 -0.44
CA PRO A 110 -18.04 -4.76 -0.66
C PRO A 110 -18.11 -3.80 0.52
N LEU A 111 -17.11 -2.92 0.68
CA LEU A 111 -17.19 -1.79 1.60
C LEU A 111 -18.28 -0.79 1.18
N GLY A 112 -18.43 -0.56 -0.12
CA GLY A 112 -19.42 0.35 -0.72
C GLY A 112 -18.81 1.38 -1.64
N VAL A 113 -18.50 2.57 -1.17
CA VAL A 113 -17.85 3.65 -1.92
C VAL A 113 -16.48 3.94 -1.34
N VAL A 114 -15.45 3.80 -2.15
CA VAL A 114 -14.06 4.11 -1.81
C VAL A 114 -13.72 5.51 -2.31
N GLY A 115 -13.21 6.38 -1.46
CA GLY A 115 -12.60 7.64 -1.85
C GLY A 115 -11.08 7.49 -1.90
N MET A 116 -10.43 7.76 -3.02
CA MET A 116 -8.98 7.70 -3.11
C MET A 116 -8.38 9.05 -3.45
N ILE A 117 -7.36 9.45 -2.69
CA ILE A 117 -6.64 10.71 -2.88
C ILE A 117 -5.18 10.36 -3.15
N TYR A 118 -4.65 10.76 -4.32
CA TYR A 118 -3.30 10.37 -4.76
C TYR A 118 -2.58 11.49 -5.50
N GLU A 119 -1.26 11.38 -5.58
CA GLU A 119 -0.37 12.38 -6.19
C GLU A 119 0.43 11.76 -7.33
N SER A 120 0.68 12.56 -8.40
CA SER A 120 1.69 12.34 -9.46
C SER A 120 1.82 10.91 -10.01
N ARG A 121 0.73 10.14 -10.11
CA ARG A 121 0.77 8.73 -10.56
C ARG A 121 -0.45 8.39 -11.41
N PRO A 122 -0.44 8.66 -12.73
CA PRO A 122 -1.60 8.39 -13.60
C PRO A 122 -2.04 6.92 -13.60
N ASN A 123 -1.09 5.96 -13.49
CA ASN A 123 -1.38 4.53 -13.42
C ASN A 123 -2.29 4.15 -12.24
N VAL A 124 -2.20 4.87 -11.12
CA VAL A 124 -3.03 4.63 -9.92
C VAL A 124 -4.53 4.80 -10.22
N THR A 125 -4.88 5.65 -11.20
CA THR A 125 -6.27 5.82 -11.64
C THR A 125 -6.87 4.48 -12.10
N LEU A 126 -6.15 3.71 -12.89
CA LEU A 126 -6.60 2.41 -13.37
C LEU A 126 -6.47 1.32 -12.30
N GLU A 127 -5.35 1.28 -11.57
CA GLU A 127 -5.11 0.29 -10.52
C GLU A 127 -6.22 0.32 -9.46
N ALA A 128 -6.52 1.52 -8.94
CA ALA A 128 -7.55 1.69 -7.94
C ALA A 128 -8.96 1.41 -8.48
N ALA A 129 -9.26 1.85 -9.72
CA ALA A 129 -10.54 1.57 -10.37
C ALA A 129 -10.75 0.07 -10.57
N SER A 130 -9.76 -0.65 -11.06
CA SER A 130 -9.85 -2.09 -11.32
C SER A 130 -10.05 -2.90 -10.04
N LEU A 131 -9.32 -2.59 -8.97
CA LEU A 131 -9.48 -3.23 -7.66
C LEU A 131 -10.85 -2.93 -7.05
N ALA A 132 -11.30 -1.68 -7.12
CA ALA A 132 -12.62 -1.30 -6.64
C ALA A 132 -13.74 -2.05 -7.38
N LEU A 133 -13.71 -2.08 -8.71
CA LEU A 133 -14.69 -2.80 -9.53
C LEU A 133 -14.68 -4.29 -9.25
N LYS A 134 -13.50 -4.93 -9.19
CA LYS A 134 -13.36 -6.35 -8.91
C LYS A 134 -13.90 -6.72 -7.54
N SER A 135 -13.69 -5.88 -6.53
CA SER A 135 -14.22 -6.04 -5.16
C SER A 135 -15.66 -5.54 -4.99
N GLY A 136 -16.34 -5.15 -6.09
CA GLY A 136 -17.75 -4.72 -6.07
C GLY A 136 -18.00 -3.32 -5.47
N ASN A 137 -16.97 -2.48 -5.38
CA ASN A 137 -17.06 -1.12 -4.86
C ASN A 137 -17.19 -0.09 -6.00
N ALA A 138 -17.89 1.01 -5.75
CA ALA A 138 -17.71 2.23 -6.51
C ALA A 138 -16.53 3.03 -5.97
N ILE A 139 -15.90 3.86 -6.81
CA ILE A 139 -14.74 4.64 -6.41
C ILE A 139 -14.80 6.09 -6.90
N ILE A 140 -14.42 7.00 -6.00
CA ILE A 140 -14.21 8.42 -6.29
C ILE A 140 -12.71 8.70 -6.20
N LEU A 141 -12.10 9.08 -7.32
CA LEU A 141 -10.67 9.29 -7.48
C LEU A 141 -10.36 10.78 -7.51
N ARG A 142 -9.51 11.25 -6.62
CA ARG A 142 -8.98 12.62 -6.61
C ARG A 142 -7.47 12.58 -6.77
N GLY A 143 -7.01 12.67 -8.01
CA GLY A 143 -5.60 12.80 -8.36
C GLY A 143 -5.04 14.21 -8.13
N GLY A 144 -3.72 14.33 -8.06
CA GLY A 144 -3.03 15.61 -8.02
C GLY A 144 -3.28 16.45 -9.29
N SER A 145 -3.16 17.76 -9.16
CA SER A 145 -3.38 18.71 -10.26
C SER A 145 -2.36 18.59 -11.39
N GLU A 146 -1.20 18.02 -11.08
CA GLU A 146 -0.11 17.76 -12.01
C GLU A 146 -0.40 16.66 -13.02
N ALA A 147 -1.34 15.73 -12.71
CA ALA A 147 -1.73 14.60 -13.55
C ALA A 147 -3.17 14.72 -14.08
N LEU A 148 -3.73 15.92 -14.13
CA LEU A 148 -5.16 16.14 -14.39
C LEU A 148 -5.60 15.63 -15.77
N GLU A 149 -4.85 15.93 -16.83
CA GLU A 149 -5.19 15.55 -18.20
C GLU A 149 -5.03 14.03 -18.37
N SER A 150 -3.98 13.45 -17.85
CA SER A 150 -3.75 12.00 -17.85
C SER A 150 -4.87 11.25 -17.15
N ASN A 151 -5.22 11.67 -15.93
CA ASN A 151 -6.26 11.05 -15.13
C ASN A 151 -7.63 11.14 -15.81
N LYS A 152 -7.91 12.27 -16.44
CA LYS A 152 -9.15 12.48 -17.23
C LYS A 152 -9.22 11.54 -18.42
N ALA A 153 -8.16 11.43 -19.22
CA ALA A 153 -8.12 10.57 -20.39
C ALA A 153 -8.28 9.08 -20.02
N ILE A 154 -7.63 8.64 -18.93
CA ILE A 154 -7.80 7.27 -18.40
C ILE A 154 -9.24 7.06 -17.90
N ALA A 155 -9.82 8.02 -17.18
CA ALA A 155 -11.18 7.93 -16.68
C ALA A 155 -12.22 7.83 -17.81
N GLU A 156 -12.06 8.58 -18.90
CA GLU A 156 -12.92 8.53 -20.08
C GLU A 156 -12.90 7.13 -20.71
N ALA A 157 -11.73 6.53 -20.85
CA ALA A 157 -11.60 5.15 -21.35
C ALA A 157 -12.25 4.13 -20.41
N ILE A 158 -12.08 4.28 -19.08
CA ILE A 158 -12.74 3.43 -18.08
C ILE A 158 -14.27 3.55 -18.18
N GLN A 159 -14.81 4.76 -18.26
CA GLN A 159 -16.25 5.01 -18.38
C GLN A 159 -16.82 4.43 -19.67
N HIS A 160 -16.06 4.52 -20.77
CA HIS A 160 -16.45 3.89 -22.04
C HIS A 160 -16.58 2.37 -21.89
N GLY A 161 -15.62 1.71 -21.25
CA GLY A 161 -15.67 0.27 -20.99
C GLY A 161 -16.81 -0.13 -20.04
N LEU A 162 -17.08 0.67 -19.00
CA LEU A 162 -18.23 0.45 -18.10
C LEU A 162 -19.55 0.51 -18.85
N LYS A 163 -19.74 1.54 -19.69
CA LYS A 163 -20.93 1.69 -20.53
C LYS A 163 -21.12 0.50 -21.47
N ALA A 164 -20.05 0.07 -22.13
CA ALA A 164 -20.09 -1.07 -23.06
C ALA A 164 -20.47 -2.39 -22.35
N SER A 165 -20.17 -2.53 -21.07
CA SER A 165 -20.52 -3.70 -20.26
C SER A 165 -21.87 -3.62 -19.54
N GLY A 166 -22.58 -2.48 -19.65
CA GLY A 166 -23.87 -2.26 -19.00
C GLY A 166 -23.78 -1.91 -17.50
N LEU A 167 -22.58 -1.64 -16.99
CA LEU A 167 -22.41 -1.11 -15.63
C LEU A 167 -22.51 0.43 -15.62
N PRO A 168 -22.92 1.03 -14.50
CA PRO A 168 -23.01 2.49 -14.39
C PRO A 168 -21.64 3.15 -14.64
N GLU A 169 -21.55 4.11 -15.53
CA GLU A 169 -20.33 4.91 -15.77
C GLU A 169 -19.87 5.61 -14.47
N THR A 170 -20.81 5.94 -13.59
CA THR A 170 -20.56 6.55 -12.27
C THR A 170 -19.96 5.60 -11.23
N SER A 171 -19.73 4.32 -11.59
CA SER A 171 -18.97 3.38 -10.75
C SER A 171 -17.53 3.82 -10.52
N VAL A 172 -16.95 4.55 -11.46
CA VAL A 172 -15.62 5.16 -11.37
C VAL A 172 -15.72 6.63 -11.75
N GLN A 173 -15.46 7.49 -10.79
CA GLN A 173 -15.54 8.94 -11.01
C GLN A 173 -14.20 9.60 -10.65
N VAL A 174 -13.64 10.37 -11.57
CA VAL A 174 -12.46 11.21 -11.33
C VAL A 174 -12.93 12.63 -11.06
N VAL A 175 -12.50 13.19 -9.94
CA VAL A 175 -12.78 14.59 -9.57
C VAL A 175 -11.95 15.52 -10.44
N ASN A 176 -12.60 16.14 -11.43
CA ASN A 176 -11.97 16.98 -12.43
C ASN A 176 -11.83 18.44 -11.92
N THR A 177 -11.06 18.65 -10.85
CA THR A 177 -10.73 20.01 -10.36
C THR A 177 -9.38 20.02 -9.64
N ALA A 178 -8.63 21.09 -9.85
CA ALA A 178 -7.40 21.37 -9.13
C ALA A 178 -7.66 21.92 -7.70
N ASP A 179 -8.90 22.32 -7.39
CA ASP A 179 -9.25 22.90 -6.11
C ASP A 179 -9.04 21.91 -4.95
N ARG A 180 -8.21 22.34 -3.99
CA ARG A 180 -7.89 21.57 -2.78
C ARG A 180 -9.11 21.43 -1.83
N ALA A 181 -10.13 22.29 -1.96
CA ALA A 181 -11.39 22.19 -1.20
C ALA A 181 -12.13 20.89 -1.51
N ALA A 182 -11.97 20.34 -2.73
CA ALA A 182 -12.56 19.05 -3.11
C ALA A 182 -12.07 17.89 -2.22
N VAL A 183 -10.81 17.93 -1.75
CA VAL A 183 -10.27 16.96 -0.78
C VAL A 183 -11.02 17.06 0.54
N GLY A 184 -11.16 18.26 1.10
CA GLY A 184 -11.91 18.49 2.36
C GLY A 184 -13.36 17.99 2.28
N HIS A 185 -14.03 18.22 1.14
CA HIS A 185 -15.37 17.67 0.93
C HIS A 185 -15.37 16.14 0.86
N LEU A 186 -14.43 15.52 0.12
CA LEU A 186 -14.39 14.08 -0.06
C LEU A 186 -14.20 13.34 1.26
N ILE A 187 -13.28 13.80 2.13
CA ILE A 187 -12.96 13.15 3.40
C ILE A 187 -14.02 13.36 4.49
N THR A 188 -15.02 14.23 4.24
CA THR A 188 -16.09 14.53 5.20
C THR A 188 -17.47 14.05 4.74
N MET A 189 -17.60 13.48 3.54
CA MET A 189 -18.86 13.03 2.95
C MET A 189 -19.30 11.64 3.46
N SER A 190 -19.41 11.45 4.77
CA SER A 190 -19.73 10.16 5.41
C SER A 190 -21.09 9.56 5.01
N GLU A 191 -21.99 10.38 4.44
CA GLU A 191 -23.27 9.90 3.88
C GLU A 191 -23.07 9.08 2.59
N TYR A 192 -22.02 9.37 1.82
CA TYR A 192 -21.79 8.79 0.50
C TYR A 192 -20.52 7.95 0.37
N VAL A 193 -19.53 8.16 1.21
CA VAL A 193 -18.22 7.50 1.14
C VAL A 193 -17.99 6.69 2.41
N ASP A 194 -17.56 5.44 2.25
CA ASP A 194 -17.41 4.48 3.35
C ASP A 194 -15.97 4.43 3.87
N VAL A 195 -14.98 4.66 3.00
CA VAL A 195 -13.56 4.60 3.35
C VAL A 195 -12.74 5.54 2.46
N ILE A 196 -11.68 6.11 3.02
CA ILE A 196 -10.69 6.92 2.29
C ILE A 196 -9.36 6.17 2.25
N VAL A 197 -8.70 6.18 1.08
CA VAL A 197 -7.35 5.64 0.87
C VAL A 197 -6.45 6.78 0.36
N PRO A 198 -5.57 7.34 1.19
CA PRO A 198 -4.60 8.33 0.74
C PRO A 198 -3.34 7.66 0.18
N ARG A 199 -2.79 8.22 -0.91
CA ARG A 199 -1.54 7.83 -1.57
C ARG A 199 -0.72 9.06 -1.94
N GLY A 200 0.08 9.56 -1.02
CA GLY A 200 0.87 10.77 -1.24
C GLY A 200 1.93 10.97 -0.16
N GLY A 201 2.49 12.15 -0.07
CA GLY A 201 3.48 12.49 0.95
C GLY A 201 2.88 12.54 2.36
N LYS A 202 3.74 12.41 3.38
CA LYS A 202 3.39 12.37 4.81
C LYS A 202 2.43 13.50 5.21
N SER A 203 2.70 14.72 4.78
CA SER A 203 1.86 15.89 5.11
C SER A 203 0.42 15.77 4.60
N LEU A 204 0.21 15.20 3.42
CA LEU A 204 -1.14 14.94 2.90
C LEU A 204 -1.86 13.88 3.75
N ILE A 205 -1.17 12.80 4.09
CA ILE A 205 -1.74 11.70 4.87
C ILE A 205 -2.07 12.17 6.30
N GLU A 206 -1.20 12.94 6.93
CA GLU A 206 -1.44 13.55 8.24
C GLU A 206 -2.67 14.48 8.23
N ARG A 207 -2.76 15.34 7.23
CA ARG A 207 -3.91 16.22 7.06
C ARG A 207 -5.20 15.42 6.93
N ILE A 208 -5.23 14.41 6.05
CA ILE A 208 -6.42 13.56 5.86
C ILE A 208 -6.75 12.83 7.16
N SER A 209 -5.75 12.30 7.87
CA SER A 209 -5.95 11.58 9.14
C SER A 209 -6.58 12.46 10.23
N ASN A 210 -6.22 13.74 10.25
CA ASN A 210 -6.71 14.69 11.26
C ASN A 210 -8.09 15.29 10.91
N GLU A 211 -8.39 15.45 9.62
CA GLU A 211 -9.60 16.15 9.15
C GLU A 211 -10.73 15.18 8.73
N ALA A 212 -10.42 13.91 8.45
CA ALA A 212 -11.40 12.97 7.93
C ALA A 212 -12.48 12.62 8.98
N ARG A 213 -13.73 12.54 8.51
CA ARG A 213 -14.88 12.01 9.27
C ARG A 213 -15.29 10.60 8.78
N ILE A 214 -14.47 10.00 7.96
CA ILE A 214 -14.65 8.70 7.31
C ILE A 214 -13.44 7.87 7.70
N PRO A 215 -13.57 6.57 7.93
CA PRO A 215 -12.43 5.67 8.15
C PRO A 215 -11.36 5.83 7.06
N VAL A 216 -10.09 5.82 7.45
CA VAL A 216 -8.95 6.00 6.55
C VAL A 216 -8.07 4.76 6.60
N ILE A 217 -7.81 4.16 5.44
CA ILE A 217 -6.81 3.08 5.30
C ILE A 217 -5.48 3.73 4.94
N LYS A 218 -4.52 3.75 5.85
CA LYS A 218 -3.29 4.53 5.71
C LYS A 218 -2.07 3.90 6.37
N HIS A 219 -0.90 4.33 5.90
CA HIS A 219 0.34 4.38 6.67
C HIS A 219 0.93 5.80 6.55
N LEU A 220 1.68 6.24 7.55
CA LEU A 220 2.28 7.59 7.55
C LEU A 220 3.65 7.58 6.89
N ASP A 221 4.50 6.64 7.30
CA ASP A 221 5.87 6.45 6.82
C ASP A 221 6.28 4.98 6.89
N GLY A 222 7.44 4.66 6.32
CA GLY A 222 7.99 3.31 6.24
C GLY A 222 9.34 3.18 6.95
N ASN A 223 9.45 3.59 8.21
CA ASN A 223 10.68 3.37 9.00
C ASN A 223 10.81 1.90 9.41
N CYS A 224 11.33 1.07 8.49
CA CYS A 224 11.47 -0.37 8.64
C CYS A 224 12.82 -0.76 9.23
N HIS A 225 12.85 -1.84 10.03
CA HIS A 225 14.06 -2.33 10.69
C HIS A 225 14.42 -3.75 10.24
N VAL A 226 15.72 -4.03 10.23
CA VAL A 226 16.25 -5.40 10.20
C VAL A 226 17.15 -5.58 11.42
N PHE A 227 16.86 -6.59 12.23
CA PHE A 227 17.66 -6.97 13.38
C PHE A 227 18.47 -8.24 13.07
N VAL A 228 19.80 -8.13 13.14
CA VAL A 228 20.73 -9.27 13.03
C VAL A 228 21.05 -9.76 14.45
N GLU A 229 20.49 -10.90 14.81
CA GLU A 229 20.59 -11.51 16.14
C GLU A 229 21.89 -12.31 16.29
N ALA A 230 22.34 -12.56 17.51
CA ALA A 230 23.61 -13.22 17.85
C ALA A 230 23.84 -14.59 17.18
N GLN A 231 22.76 -15.33 16.92
CA GLN A 231 22.81 -16.64 16.28
C GLN A 231 22.38 -16.58 14.81
N ALA A 232 22.50 -15.43 14.17
CA ALA A 232 22.21 -15.27 12.75
C ALA A 232 23.26 -16.02 11.90
N ASP A 233 22.80 -16.69 10.85
CA ASP A 233 23.66 -17.12 9.76
C ASP A 233 24.10 -15.88 8.95
N LEU A 234 25.35 -15.47 9.08
CA LEU A 234 25.86 -14.26 8.43
C LEU A 234 25.90 -14.39 6.89
N GLN A 235 25.90 -15.60 6.34
CA GLN A 235 25.77 -15.81 4.89
C GLN A 235 24.36 -15.44 4.38
N LYS A 236 23.33 -15.58 5.24
CA LYS A 236 21.97 -15.11 4.96
C LYS A 236 21.81 -13.64 5.32
N ALA A 237 22.41 -13.19 6.42
CA ALA A 237 22.22 -11.84 6.95
C ALA A 237 22.76 -10.76 5.99
N LEU A 238 23.90 -10.95 5.38
CA LEU A 238 24.51 -9.99 4.47
C LEU A 238 23.62 -9.69 3.25
N PRO A 239 23.18 -10.68 2.44
CA PRO A 239 22.31 -10.39 1.29
C PRO A 239 20.94 -9.87 1.70
N ILE A 240 20.37 -10.32 2.81
CA ILE A 240 19.08 -9.83 3.30
C ILE A 240 19.18 -8.35 3.67
N ALA A 241 20.14 -7.96 4.51
CA ALA A 241 20.33 -6.57 4.94
C ALA A 241 20.68 -5.66 3.74
N LEU A 242 21.55 -6.11 2.84
CA LEU A 242 21.89 -5.37 1.62
C LEU A 242 20.66 -5.14 0.75
N ASN A 243 19.90 -6.20 0.45
CA ASN A 243 18.68 -6.12 -0.37
C ASN A 243 17.62 -5.24 0.28
N ALA A 244 17.39 -5.38 1.58
CA ALA A 244 16.39 -4.61 2.31
C ALA A 244 16.59 -3.09 2.15
N LYS A 245 17.82 -2.61 2.06
CA LYS A 245 18.12 -1.19 1.81
C LYS A 245 18.26 -0.85 0.34
N THR A 246 19.03 -1.61 -0.42
CA THR A 246 19.55 -1.16 -1.72
C THR A 246 18.75 -1.64 -2.93
N HIS A 247 17.78 -2.54 -2.78
CA HIS A 247 16.93 -2.98 -3.89
C HIS A 247 16.14 -1.80 -4.48
N ARG A 248 15.56 -0.94 -3.60
CA ARG A 248 14.90 0.31 -4.00
C ARG A 248 14.79 1.23 -2.78
N TYR A 249 15.35 2.43 -2.85
CA TYR A 249 15.40 3.36 -1.71
C TYR A 249 14.06 4.04 -1.42
N GLY A 250 13.39 4.56 -2.45
CA GLY A 250 12.22 5.44 -2.31
C GLY A 250 10.89 4.71 -2.12
N VAL A 251 10.84 3.67 -1.29
CA VAL A 251 9.64 2.87 -1.01
C VAL A 251 9.53 2.56 0.48
N CYS A 252 8.29 2.50 0.98
CA CYS A 252 7.97 2.40 2.41
C CYS A 252 8.41 1.09 3.09
N ASN A 253 8.72 0.03 2.35
CA ASN A 253 9.23 -1.23 2.87
C ASN A 253 10.76 -1.38 2.74
N ALA A 254 11.48 -0.30 2.34
CA ALA A 254 12.93 -0.27 2.42
C ALA A 254 13.38 -0.17 3.88
N MET A 255 14.48 -0.84 4.22
CA MET A 255 15.06 -0.73 5.55
C MET A 255 15.63 0.68 5.76
N GLU A 256 15.30 1.31 6.89
CA GLU A 256 15.83 2.61 7.29
C GLU A 256 16.71 2.52 8.54
N SER A 257 16.55 1.45 9.34
CA SER A 257 17.36 1.17 10.52
C SER A 257 17.84 -0.27 10.54
N LEU A 258 19.15 -0.47 10.71
CA LEU A 258 19.81 -1.76 10.91
C LEU A 258 20.21 -1.90 12.37
N LEU A 259 19.66 -2.90 13.05
CA LEU A 259 20.01 -3.26 14.42
C LEU A 259 20.90 -4.50 14.41
N VAL A 260 21.98 -4.49 15.19
CA VAL A 260 22.94 -5.61 15.22
C VAL A 260 23.23 -5.97 16.67
N ASP A 261 23.09 -7.24 17.03
CA ASP A 261 23.44 -7.75 18.34
C ASP A 261 24.94 -7.55 18.60
N GLU A 262 25.31 -7.06 19.80
CA GLU A 262 26.70 -6.77 20.18
C GLU A 262 27.65 -7.96 19.96
N LYS A 263 27.14 -9.20 20.08
CA LYS A 263 27.93 -10.43 19.97
C LYS A 263 28.39 -10.75 18.56
N VAL A 264 27.70 -10.22 17.54
CA VAL A 264 28.06 -10.41 16.13
C VAL A 264 28.49 -9.13 15.43
N ALA A 265 28.38 -7.99 16.12
CA ALA A 265 28.62 -6.66 15.53
C ALA A 265 30.05 -6.53 14.98
N GLU A 266 31.07 -7.02 15.70
CA GLU A 266 32.48 -6.95 15.26
C GLU A 266 32.75 -7.74 13.97
N GLU A 267 32.03 -8.83 13.72
CA GLU A 267 32.17 -9.63 12.52
C GLU A 267 31.29 -9.13 11.38
N PHE A 268 30.04 -8.77 11.69
CA PHE A 268 29.04 -8.45 10.68
C PHE A 268 29.19 -7.02 10.13
N LEU A 269 29.39 -6.02 10.98
CA LEU A 269 29.36 -4.61 10.60
C LEU A 269 30.44 -4.25 9.56
N PRO A 270 31.71 -4.65 9.68
CA PRO A 270 32.71 -4.33 8.67
C PRO A 270 32.35 -4.87 7.28
N ARG A 271 31.86 -6.11 7.23
CA ARG A 271 31.50 -6.79 5.97
C ARG A 271 30.31 -6.12 5.27
N ILE A 272 29.27 -5.77 6.02
CA ILE A 272 28.08 -5.10 5.43
C ILE A 272 28.38 -3.64 5.06
N ALA A 273 29.25 -2.96 5.82
CA ALA A 273 29.65 -1.58 5.52
C ALA A 273 30.41 -1.47 4.20
N GLU A 274 31.27 -2.43 3.87
CA GLU A 274 31.94 -2.50 2.57
C GLU A 274 30.92 -2.62 1.43
N LEU A 275 29.92 -3.51 1.56
CA LEU A 275 28.86 -3.70 0.57
C LEU A 275 27.97 -2.43 0.41
N TYR A 276 27.70 -1.71 1.50
CA TYR A 276 26.98 -0.45 1.44
C TYR A 276 27.81 0.68 0.82
N ALA A 277 29.13 0.70 1.05
CA ALA A 277 30.03 1.66 0.40
C ALA A 277 30.05 1.50 -1.11
N GLU A 278 30.05 0.27 -1.64
CA GLU A 278 29.92 -0.02 -3.08
C GLU A 278 28.61 0.53 -3.67
N LYS A 279 27.55 0.61 -2.88
CA LYS A 279 26.24 1.17 -3.25
C LYS A 279 26.10 2.66 -2.91
N GLN A 280 27.17 3.30 -2.42
CA GLN A 280 27.17 4.70 -1.99
C GLN A 280 26.12 5.01 -0.90
N VAL A 281 25.87 4.07 0.00
CA VAL A 281 24.97 4.28 1.14
C VAL A 281 25.74 4.95 2.27
N GLU A 282 25.26 6.13 2.71
CA GLU A 282 25.74 6.80 3.91
C GLU A 282 25.25 6.05 5.15
N LEU A 283 26.18 5.71 6.05
CA LEU A 283 25.84 5.09 7.34
C LEU A 283 25.84 6.14 8.45
N ARG A 284 24.82 6.13 9.31
CA ARG A 284 24.72 6.93 10.53
C ARG A 284 24.60 6.00 11.73
N GLY A 285 25.63 5.97 12.57
CA GLY A 285 25.78 4.94 13.60
C GLY A 285 25.76 5.46 15.02
N CYS A 286 25.26 4.62 15.94
CA CYS A 286 25.42 4.84 17.37
C CYS A 286 26.91 4.83 17.75
N ARG A 287 27.22 5.19 19.00
CA ARG A 287 28.60 5.25 19.51
C ARG A 287 29.37 3.94 19.31
N GLU A 288 28.71 2.81 19.51
CA GLU A 288 29.35 1.49 19.36
C GLU A 288 29.59 1.14 17.89
N THR A 289 28.65 1.47 17.01
CA THR A 289 28.85 1.36 15.54
C THR A 289 30.04 2.20 15.08
N GLN A 290 30.19 3.44 15.60
CA GLN A 290 31.33 4.31 15.30
C GLN A 290 32.65 3.73 15.80
N ARG A 291 32.65 3.10 16.97
CA ARG A 291 33.84 2.41 17.51
C ARG A 291 34.32 1.29 16.56
N ILE A 292 33.39 0.52 16.01
CA ILE A 292 33.71 -0.63 15.14
C ILE A 292 34.08 -0.17 13.72
N LEU A 293 33.35 0.76 13.13
CA LEU A 293 33.49 1.14 11.73
C LEU A 293 34.40 2.37 11.49
N GLY A 294 34.75 3.11 12.55
CA GLY A 294 35.62 4.30 12.45
C GLY A 294 35.12 5.35 11.47
N SER A 295 35.91 5.67 10.47
CA SER A 295 35.60 6.71 9.49
C SER A 295 34.57 6.33 8.44
N MET A 296 34.11 5.07 8.41
CA MET A 296 33.08 4.61 7.47
C MET A 296 31.64 5.01 7.86
N VAL A 297 31.45 5.57 9.04
CA VAL A 297 30.15 5.89 9.60
C VAL A 297 30.11 7.28 10.22
N ASN A 298 29.06 8.05 9.95
CA ASN A 298 28.78 9.32 10.60
C ASN A 298 28.06 9.11 11.93
N PRO A 299 28.18 10.01 12.91
CA PRO A 299 27.40 9.95 14.14
C PRO A 299 25.90 10.03 13.87
N ALA A 300 25.12 9.12 14.43
CA ALA A 300 23.67 9.22 14.44
C ALA A 300 23.18 10.13 15.56
N SER A 301 22.15 10.90 15.29
CA SER A 301 21.36 11.66 16.27
C SER A 301 20.11 10.89 16.68
N GLU A 302 19.36 11.37 17.67
CA GLU A 302 18.07 10.76 18.05
C GLU A 302 17.04 10.83 16.90
N GLU A 303 17.09 11.88 16.06
CA GLU A 303 16.20 12.06 14.92
C GLU A 303 16.41 10.99 13.83
N ASP A 304 17.66 10.52 13.69
CA ASP A 304 17.97 9.47 12.69
C ASP A 304 17.20 8.18 12.94
N TRP A 305 16.85 7.88 14.20
CA TRP A 305 16.06 6.69 14.53
C TRP A 305 14.59 6.77 14.11
N TYR A 306 14.04 8.00 13.97
CA TYR A 306 12.67 8.24 13.51
C TYR A 306 12.56 8.49 12.00
N THR A 307 13.70 8.62 11.30
CA THR A 307 13.73 9.15 9.95
C THR A 307 13.51 8.06 8.90
N GLU A 308 12.49 8.23 8.06
CA GLU A 308 12.37 7.57 6.77
C GLU A 308 13.18 8.39 5.75
N TYR A 309 14.39 7.94 5.39
CA TYR A 309 15.29 8.69 4.50
C TYR A 309 14.83 8.70 3.05
N LEU A 310 14.19 7.63 2.60
CA LEU A 310 13.80 7.42 1.18
C LEU A 310 14.98 7.57 0.20
N GLY A 311 16.19 7.37 0.68
CA GLY A 311 17.44 7.60 -0.04
C GLY A 311 18.56 6.65 0.41
N PRO A 312 19.77 6.80 -0.15
CA PRO A 312 20.92 5.96 0.20
C PRO A 312 21.55 6.37 1.54
N ILE A 313 20.75 6.42 2.59
CA ILE A 313 21.16 6.69 3.98
C ILE A 313 20.56 5.60 4.86
N LEU A 314 21.31 5.09 5.85
CA LEU A 314 20.90 4.02 6.75
C LEU A 314 21.36 4.32 8.17
N ALA A 315 20.43 4.29 9.14
CA ALA A 315 20.75 4.31 10.55
C ALA A 315 21.23 2.92 11.01
N VAL A 316 22.29 2.85 11.84
CA VAL A 316 22.88 1.59 12.30
C VAL A 316 23.12 1.65 13.81
N LYS A 317 22.49 0.71 14.55
CA LYS A 317 22.63 0.64 16.02
C LYS A 317 23.06 -0.75 16.45
N VAL A 318 24.08 -0.81 17.31
CA VAL A 318 24.42 -2.01 18.08
C VAL A 318 23.52 -2.07 19.31
N VAL A 319 22.93 -3.23 19.55
CA VAL A 319 22.01 -3.50 20.67
C VAL A 319 22.52 -4.68 21.52
N SER A 320 22.17 -4.70 22.79
CA SER A 320 22.60 -5.73 23.75
C SER A 320 21.87 -7.08 23.60
N GLY A 321 20.90 -7.16 22.68
CA GLY A 321 20.13 -8.35 22.41
C GLY A 321 18.71 -8.05 21.94
N ILE A 322 17.89 -9.11 21.87
CA ILE A 322 16.53 -9.05 21.33
C ILE A 322 15.60 -8.09 22.07
N ASP A 323 15.74 -7.96 23.38
CA ASP A 323 14.85 -7.09 24.16
C ASP A 323 15.06 -5.63 23.79
N GLU A 324 16.32 -5.15 23.72
CA GLU A 324 16.63 -3.79 23.29
C GLU A 324 16.24 -3.56 21.82
N ALA A 325 16.43 -4.56 20.94
CA ALA A 325 16.01 -4.46 19.54
C ALA A 325 14.50 -4.26 19.44
N ILE A 326 13.70 -5.04 20.16
CA ILE A 326 12.23 -4.92 20.17
C ILE A 326 11.78 -3.57 20.75
N GLU A 327 12.40 -3.12 21.85
CA GLU A 327 12.10 -1.81 22.44
C GLU A 327 12.40 -0.67 21.45
N HIS A 328 13.54 -0.76 20.75
CA HIS A 328 13.90 0.20 19.73
C HIS A 328 12.88 0.23 18.58
N ILE A 329 12.53 -0.92 18.00
CA ILE A 329 11.56 -1.04 16.92
C ILE A 329 10.20 -0.49 17.34
N ASN A 330 9.69 -0.88 18.53
CA ASN A 330 8.39 -0.42 19.02
C ASN A 330 8.37 1.08 19.35
N LYS A 331 9.52 1.69 19.67
CA LYS A 331 9.64 3.12 19.97
C LYS A 331 9.77 3.97 18.71
N TYR A 332 10.60 3.56 17.75
CA TYR A 332 11.01 4.38 16.62
C TYR A 332 10.38 3.94 15.30
N GLY A 333 9.92 2.69 15.21
CA GLY A 333 9.33 2.12 14.01
C GLY A 333 7.98 2.74 13.65
N SER A 334 7.65 2.65 12.39
CA SER A 334 6.39 3.12 11.81
C SER A 334 5.26 2.08 11.85
N HIS A 335 5.48 0.92 12.48
CA HIS A 335 4.59 -0.25 12.44
C HIS A 335 4.34 -0.81 11.02
N HIS A 336 5.23 -0.50 10.09
CA HIS A 336 5.11 -0.98 8.71
C HIS A 336 5.66 -2.40 8.56
N THR A 337 6.97 -2.57 8.53
CA THR A 337 7.60 -3.88 8.28
C THR A 337 8.92 -3.98 9.02
N ASP A 338 9.08 -5.03 9.82
CA ASP A 338 10.32 -5.28 10.55
C ASP A 338 10.74 -6.75 10.44
N ALA A 339 12.04 -7.00 10.43
CA ALA A 339 12.60 -8.33 10.25
C ALA A 339 13.64 -8.67 11.32
N ILE A 340 13.70 -9.94 11.69
CA ILE A 340 14.81 -10.54 12.45
C ILE A 340 15.54 -11.56 11.59
N ILE A 341 16.85 -11.60 11.69
CA ILE A 341 17.69 -12.63 11.12
C ILE A 341 18.28 -13.45 12.27
N THR A 342 17.89 -14.71 12.37
CA THR A 342 18.29 -15.62 13.46
C THR A 342 18.08 -17.08 13.05
N GLU A 343 18.91 -17.98 13.55
CA GLU A 343 18.67 -19.44 13.51
C GLU A 343 18.03 -19.95 14.82
N ASN A 344 17.81 -19.07 15.79
CA ASN A 344 17.15 -19.42 17.06
C ASN A 344 15.63 -19.33 16.94
N PHE A 345 14.97 -20.47 16.83
CA PHE A 345 13.51 -20.55 16.69
C PHE A 345 12.75 -19.89 17.83
N SER A 346 13.24 -19.98 19.07
CA SER A 346 12.57 -19.38 20.24
C SER A 346 12.62 -17.87 20.18
N LEU A 347 13.76 -17.27 19.79
CA LEU A 347 13.91 -15.82 19.62
C LEU A 347 13.11 -15.32 18.42
N ALA A 348 13.06 -16.07 17.32
CA ALA A 348 12.20 -15.76 16.19
C ALA A 348 10.72 -15.66 16.61
N ARG A 349 10.20 -16.62 17.38
CA ARG A 349 8.83 -16.58 17.90
C ARG A 349 8.59 -15.42 18.88
N GLN A 350 9.57 -15.13 19.73
CA GLN A 350 9.50 -13.98 20.65
C GLN A 350 9.41 -12.66 19.88
N PHE A 351 10.20 -12.50 18.81
CA PHE A 351 10.17 -11.34 17.95
C PHE A 351 8.81 -11.17 17.26
N LEU A 352 8.27 -12.24 16.65
CA LEU A 352 6.92 -12.24 16.06
C LEU A 352 5.81 -11.83 17.02
N ALA A 353 5.93 -12.23 18.29
CA ALA A 353 4.91 -11.95 19.29
C ALA A 353 4.97 -10.53 19.86
N ARG A 354 6.15 -9.90 19.88
CA ARG A 354 6.40 -8.65 20.61
C ARG A 354 6.59 -7.43 19.70
N VAL A 355 6.96 -7.62 18.43
CA VAL A 355 7.06 -6.52 17.46
C VAL A 355 5.68 -6.24 16.90
N ASP A 356 5.20 -5.02 17.10
CA ASP A 356 3.84 -4.61 16.70
C ASP A 356 3.86 -3.91 15.32
N SER A 357 4.21 -4.67 14.27
CA SER A 357 4.24 -4.18 12.89
C SER A 357 3.24 -4.92 12.00
N SER A 358 2.84 -4.29 10.89
CA SER A 358 1.87 -4.87 9.96
C SER A 358 2.43 -6.10 9.24
N SER A 359 3.75 -6.14 9.08
CA SER A 359 4.50 -7.30 8.58
C SER A 359 5.71 -7.55 9.46
N VAL A 360 5.85 -8.75 9.99
CA VAL A 360 7.00 -9.17 10.79
C VAL A 360 7.63 -10.40 10.15
N MET A 361 8.92 -10.34 9.83
CA MET A 361 9.60 -11.34 9.01
C MET A 361 10.72 -12.04 9.78
N ILE A 362 10.96 -13.29 9.44
CA ILE A 362 12.10 -14.09 9.91
C ILE A 362 12.93 -14.48 8.70
N ASN A 363 14.23 -14.16 8.71
CA ASN A 363 15.20 -14.53 7.67
C ASN A 363 14.76 -14.13 6.25
N ALA A 364 14.09 -12.98 6.12
CA ALA A 364 13.64 -12.43 4.84
C ALA A 364 13.83 -10.91 4.79
N SER A 365 14.01 -10.38 3.60
CA SER A 365 14.11 -8.94 3.36
C SER A 365 12.76 -8.26 3.57
N THR A 366 12.75 -7.08 4.19
CA THR A 366 11.54 -6.24 4.35
C THR A 366 10.89 -5.89 3.01
N ARG A 367 11.64 -6.00 1.90
CA ARG A 367 11.16 -5.78 0.54
C ARG A 367 10.06 -6.74 0.09
N PHE A 368 9.87 -7.87 0.76
CA PHE A 368 8.76 -8.78 0.51
C PHE A 368 7.39 -8.28 1.02
N ALA A 369 7.32 -7.20 1.79
CA ALA A 369 6.06 -6.59 2.20
C ALA A 369 5.40 -5.85 1.02
N ASP A 370 4.86 -6.60 0.08
CA ASP A 370 4.30 -6.15 -1.19
C ASP A 370 3.13 -7.05 -1.58
N GLY A 371 2.09 -6.46 -2.19
CA GLY A 371 0.88 -7.19 -2.53
C GLY A 371 1.09 -8.33 -3.54
N PHE A 372 2.01 -8.17 -4.49
CA PHE A 372 2.35 -9.24 -5.44
C PHE A 372 3.11 -10.37 -4.76
N GLU A 373 4.14 -10.04 -3.96
CA GLU A 373 4.94 -11.00 -3.23
C GLU A 373 4.11 -11.79 -2.19
N TYR A 374 3.09 -11.17 -1.61
CA TYR A 374 2.16 -11.83 -0.69
C TYR A 374 1.05 -12.63 -1.40
N GLY A 375 1.05 -12.67 -2.72
CA GLY A 375 0.05 -13.40 -3.50
C GLY A 375 -1.31 -12.72 -3.58
N LEU A 376 -1.40 -11.43 -3.20
CA LEU A 376 -2.62 -10.64 -3.31
C LEU A 376 -2.87 -10.14 -4.74
N GLY A 377 -1.87 -10.25 -5.62
CA GLY A 377 -1.93 -9.91 -7.04
C GLY A 377 -1.97 -8.41 -7.36
N ALA A 378 -2.41 -7.59 -6.46
CA ALA A 378 -2.38 -6.12 -6.53
C ALA A 378 -2.74 -5.54 -5.16
N GLU A 379 -2.36 -4.27 -4.92
CA GLU A 379 -2.72 -3.54 -3.70
C GLU A 379 -3.17 -2.11 -4.00
N ILE A 380 -4.19 -1.64 -3.29
CA ILE A 380 -4.63 -0.23 -3.40
C ILE A 380 -3.76 0.68 -2.52
N GLY A 381 -3.13 0.11 -1.52
CA GLY A 381 -2.26 0.78 -0.56
C GLY A 381 -1.82 -0.17 0.54
N ILE A 382 -1.16 0.38 1.55
CA ILE A 382 -0.72 -0.36 2.74
C ILE A 382 -1.36 0.31 3.96
N SER A 383 -1.69 -0.48 4.97
CA SER A 383 -2.24 0.02 6.24
C SER A 383 -1.37 -0.44 7.42
N THR A 384 -1.03 0.48 8.29
CA THR A 384 -0.44 0.18 9.60
C THR A 384 -1.46 0.23 10.74
N ASP A 385 -2.71 0.60 10.44
CA ASP A 385 -3.81 0.59 11.41
C ASP A 385 -4.19 -0.84 11.83
N LYS A 386 -4.75 -0.98 13.02
CA LYS A 386 -5.14 -2.29 13.58
C LYS A 386 -6.59 -2.65 13.31
N ILE A 387 -7.40 -1.68 12.95
CA ILE A 387 -8.83 -1.87 12.67
C ILE A 387 -9.01 -2.03 11.16
N HIS A 388 -9.75 -3.05 10.76
CA HIS A 388 -10.01 -3.49 9.40
C HIS A 388 -8.78 -4.17 8.75
N ALA A 389 -8.24 -3.65 7.61
CA ALA A 389 -7.08 -4.23 6.93
C ALA A 389 -5.76 -3.73 7.54
N ARG A 390 -4.76 -4.61 7.67
CA ARG A 390 -3.40 -4.29 8.11
C ARG A 390 -2.38 -4.93 7.17
N GLY A 391 -1.32 -4.21 6.80
CA GLY A 391 -0.37 -4.61 5.75
C GLY A 391 -0.83 -4.20 4.35
N PRO A 392 -0.34 -4.86 3.29
CA PRO A 392 -0.79 -4.63 1.92
C PRO A 392 -2.30 -4.88 1.78
N VAL A 393 -3.01 -3.93 1.16
CA VAL A 393 -4.48 -3.95 1.05
C VAL A 393 -4.88 -4.35 -0.38
N GLY A 394 -5.11 -5.62 -0.58
CA GLY A 394 -5.63 -6.20 -1.82
C GLY A 394 -7.16 -6.24 -1.88
N LEU A 395 -7.72 -7.14 -2.70
CA LEU A 395 -9.17 -7.26 -2.90
C LEU A 395 -9.93 -7.50 -1.60
N GLU A 396 -9.47 -8.41 -0.74
CA GLU A 396 -10.13 -8.70 0.52
C GLU A 396 -10.19 -7.50 1.45
N GLY A 397 -9.13 -6.69 1.48
CA GLY A 397 -9.07 -5.46 2.28
C GLY A 397 -10.06 -4.38 1.83
N LEU A 398 -10.60 -4.48 0.60
CA LEU A 398 -11.69 -3.64 0.08
C LEU A 398 -13.08 -4.22 0.34
N THR A 399 -13.18 -5.22 1.21
CA THR A 399 -14.43 -5.91 1.56
C THR A 399 -14.63 -5.95 3.07
N SER A 400 -15.82 -6.27 3.50
CA SER A 400 -16.18 -6.57 4.88
C SER A 400 -16.98 -7.88 4.93
N GLN A 401 -17.37 -8.31 6.10
CA GLN A 401 -18.22 -9.48 6.29
C GLN A 401 -19.50 -9.10 7.00
N LYS A 402 -20.65 -9.60 6.51
CA LYS A 402 -21.93 -9.54 7.21
C LYS A 402 -22.36 -10.91 7.68
N TRP A 403 -23.11 -10.96 8.76
CA TRP A 403 -23.72 -12.19 9.22
C TRP A 403 -24.86 -12.61 8.30
N VAL A 404 -24.91 -13.89 7.94
CA VAL A 404 -26.01 -14.52 7.23
C VAL A 404 -26.60 -15.64 8.07
N VAL A 405 -27.92 -15.67 8.14
CA VAL A 405 -28.67 -16.66 8.93
C VAL A 405 -29.64 -17.39 8.02
N PHE A 406 -29.54 -18.69 8.00
CA PHE A 406 -30.51 -19.56 7.34
C PHE A 406 -31.34 -20.24 8.42
N GLY A 407 -32.64 -20.04 8.36
CA GLY A 407 -33.61 -20.60 9.28
C GLY A 407 -34.75 -21.31 8.54
N ASP A 408 -35.53 -22.07 9.29
CA ASP A 408 -36.76 -22.74 8.86
C ASP A 408 -37.86 -22.50 9.90
N GLY A 409 -38.11 -21.23 10.22
CA GLY A 409 -39.15 -20.79 11.18
C GLY A 409 -38.73 -20.80 12.66
N GLN A 410 -37.44 -20.95 12.98
CA GLN A 410 -36.96 -20.84 14.37
C GLN A 410 -37.22 -19.45 14.94
N ILE A 411 -37.69 -19.41 16.17
CA ILE A 411 -37.93 -18.21 16.96
C ILE A 411 -37.04 -18.19 18.20
N ARG A 412 -36.68 -16.99 18.67
CA ARG A 412 -35.99 -16.83 19.95
C ARG A 412 -37.02 -17.02 21.08
N GLN A 413 -36.72 -17.95 22.00
CA GLN A 413 -37.51 -18.19 23.21
C GLN A 413 -37.01 -17.33 24.37
#